data_72c767dc06859a7d3f0bf76cab1d7cd9
#
_entry.id   72c767dc06859a7d3f0bf76cab1d7cd9
#
_cell.length_a   1.000
_cell.length_b   1.000
_cell.length_c   1.000
_cell.angle_alpha   90.00
_cell.angle_beta   90.00
_cell.angle_gamma   90.00
#
_symmetry.space_group_name_H-M   'P 1'
#
loop_
_entity.id
_entity.type
_entity.pdbx_description
1 polymer ?
#
loop_
_entity_poly.entity_id
_entity_poly.type
_entity_poly.pdbx_seq_one_letter_code
_entity_poly.pdbx_strand_id
1 'polypeptide(L)'
;MKVVALIPARLEASRFPKKLIQDLNGKPVIYRTVENVIKMNVFDEIAIVADDAIFIDILKPLDIKVFHTTENFECGSDRIASVAQFYQDADILINVQGDEPFIKKDFIVTLIDSFKDTAVSVASLMHKLDENEVDNQNFVKVVVNEKNDALLFSRSVIPFHRNKNYTFDYYRHIGVYAFKPSALQAFSQWNYGVLEMAEQIEALRFIENGIKIRMSLINELTLGIDTPKDLELARKYFSNL
;
A
#
# COMPACT_ATOMS: atom_id res chain seq x y z
N MET A 1 -1.39 -21.38 4.88
CA MET A 1 -0.63 -20.10 4.89
C MET A 1 -1.53 -19.07 5.56
N LYS A 2 -1.09 -18.52 6.70
CA LYS A 2 -1.85 -17.51 7.46
C LYS A 2 -1.56 -16.13 6.90
N VAL A 3 -2.58 -15.45 6.38
CA VAL A 3 -2.48 -14.12 5.76
C VAL A 3 -3.27 -13.11 6.60
N VAL A 4 -2.62 -12.04 7.02
CA VAL A 4 -3.24 -11.00 7.84
C VAL A 4 -3.22 -9.67 7.10
N ALA A 5 -4.38 -8.99 7.03
CA ALA A 5 -4.46 -7.62 6.56
C ALA A 5 -4.23 -6.65 7.73
N LEU A 6 -3.29 -5.72 7.56
CA LEU A 6 -3.06 -4.60 8.47
C LEU A 6 -3.40 -3.32 7.73
N ILE A 7 -4.37 -2.56 8.23
CA ILE A 7 -4.87 -1.35 7.59
C ILE A 7 -4.48 -0.14 8.45
N PRO A 8 -3.49 0.67 8.01
CA PRO A 8 -3.14 1.88 8.74
C PRO A 8 -4.25 2.92 8.58
N ALA A 9 -4.66 3.54 9.68
CA ALA A 9 -5.63 4.61 9.69
C ALA A 9 -5.08 5.81 10.49
N ARG A 10 -4.97 6.96 9.81
CA ARG A 10 -4.63 8.23 10.46
C ARG A 10 -5.71 9.27 10.21
N LEU A 11 -6.04 10.01 11.26
CA LEU A 11 -7.07 11.03 11.18
C LEU A 11 -6.59 12.24 10.37
N GLU A 12 -5.37 12.68 10.62
CA GLU A 12 -4.80 13.82 9.90
C GLU A 12 -3.96 13.37 8.70
N ALA A 13 -4.22 13.97 7.56
CA ALA A 13 -3.48 13.78 6.32
C ALA A 13 -3.16 15.14 5.68
N SER A 14 -1.94 15.31 5.18
CA SER A 14 -1.44 16.61 4.71
C SER A 14 -2.22 17.18 3.51
N ARG A 15 -2.55 16.35 2.53
CA ARG A 15 -3.24 16.76 1.29
C ARG A 15 -4.76 16.82 1.41
N PHE A 16 -5.34 16.01 2.27
CA PHE A 16 -6.78 15.94 2.50
C PHE A 16 -7.04 15.56 3.96
N PRO A 17 -7.06 16.54 4.89
CA PRO A 17 -7.31 16.29 6.31
C PRO A 17 -8.61 15.53 6.54
N LYS A 18 -8.56 14.57 7.48
CA LYS A 18 -9.72 13.74 7.87
C LYS A 18 -10.33 12.92 6.72
N LYS A 19 -9.53 12.58 5.68
CA LYS A 19 -10.03 11.88 4.50
C LYS A 19 -10.69 10.54 4.81
N LEU A 20 -10.18 9.79 5.77
CA LEU A 20 -10.67 8.45 6.10
C LEU A 20 -12.07 8.45 6.75
N ILE A 21 -12.45 9.56 7.36
CA ILE A 21 -13.80 9.72 7.97
C ILE A 21 -14.77 10.48 7.06
N GLN A 22 -14.36 10.89 5.87
CA GLN A 22 -15.26 11.51 4.89
C GLN A 22 -16.34 10.53 4.43
N ASP A 23 -17.54 11.06 4.20
CA ASP A 23 -18.64 10.25 3.69
C ASP A 23 -18.39 9.77 2.26
N LEU A 24 -18.49 8.46 2.05
CA LEU A 24 -18.52 7.80 0.75
C LEU A 24 -19.85 7.04 0.61
N ASN A 25 -20.87 7.72 0.10
CA ASN A 25 -22.22 7.18 -0.10
C ASN A 25 -22.81 6.55 1.18
N GLY A 26 -22.91 7.34 2.24
CA GLY A 26 -23.56 6.99 3.52
C GLY A 26 -22.69 6.24 4.53
N LYS A 27 -21.41 6.00 4.23
CA LYS A 27 -20.42 5.39 5.16
C LYS A 27 -19.07 6.08 5.02
N PRO A 28 -18.26 6.17 6.09
CA PRO A 28 -16.90 6.69 6.00
C PRO A 28 -16.01 5.90 5.02
N VAL A 29 -15.04 6.58 4.39
CA VAL A 29 -14.06 5.95 3.47
C VAL A 29 -13.44 4.71 4.08
N ILE A 30 -12.89 4.82 5.31
CA ILE A 30 -12.27 3.68 6.01
C ILE A 30 -13.24 2.51 6.20
N TYR A 31 -14.51 2.79 6.51
CA TYR A 31 -15.52 1.75 6.66
C TYR A 31 -15.72 0.98 5.34
N ARG A 32 -15.78 1.71 4.20
CA ARG A 32 -15.91 1.11 2.87
C ARG A 32 -14.70 0.27 2.50
N THR A 33 -13.49 0.76 2.82
CA THR A 33 -12.26 -0.01 2.59
C THR A 33 -12.28 -1.31 3.37
N VAL A 34 -12.57 -1.25 4.67
CA VAL A 34 -12.61 -2.44 5.53
C VAL A 34 -13.71 -3.40 5.12
N GLU A 35 -14.92 -2.89 4.82
CA GLU A 35 -16.04 -3.70 4.31
C GLU A 35 -15.67 -4.45 3.02
N ASN A 36 -14.95 -3.78 2.10
CA ASN A 36 -14.45 -4.40 0.89
C ASN A 36 -13.42 -5.50 1.17
N VAL A 37 -12.44 -5.21 2.05
CA VAL A 37 -11.40 -6.17 2.44
C VAL A 37 -12.00 -7.43 3.09
N ILE A 38 -13.00 -7.27 3.97
CA ILE A 38 -13.74 -8.40 4.56
C ILE A 38 -14.41 -9.25 3.47
N LYS A 39 -15.09 -8.62 2.51
CA LYS A 39 -15.79 -9.29 1.40
C LYS A 39 -14.87 -10.12 0.49
N MET A 40 -13.57 -9.79 0.42
CA MET A 40 -12.61 -10.56 -0.38
C MET A 40 -12.46 -11.99 0.08
N ASN A 41 -12.63 -12.26 1.38
CA ASN A 41 -12.49 -13.59 1.99
C ASN A 41 -11.18 -14.30 1.60
N VAL A 42 -10.06 -13.58 1.77
CA VAL A 42 -8.68 -14.07 1.50
C VAL A 42 -7.76 -13.90 2.70
N PHE A 43 -8.23 -13.23 3.74
CA PHE A 43 -7.48 -12.97 4.96
C PHE A 43 -7.99 -13.86 6.10
N ASP A 44 -7.06 -14.41 6.88
CA ASP A 44 -7.38 -15.16 8.12
C ASP A 44 -7.70 -14.18 9.27
N GLU A 45 -7.11 -12.98 9.25
CA GLU A 45 -7.37 -11.92 10.21
C GLU A 45 -7.23 -10.55 9.53
N ILE A 46 -8.04 -9.59 9.98
CA ILE A 46 -8.00 -8.19 9.55
C ILE A 46 -7.89 -7.34 10.80
N ALA A 47 -6.92 -6.44 10.83
CA ALA A 47 -6.76 -5.49 11.91
C ALA A 47 -6.46 -4.07 11.40
N ILE A 48 -6.96 -3.09 12.15
CA ILE A 48 -6.71 -1.68 11.90
C ILE A 48 -5.65 -1.19 12.88
N VAL A 49 -4.74 -0.35 12.42
CA VAL A 49 -3.78 0.34 13.27
C VAL A 49 -4.02 1.84 13.16
N ALA A 50 -4.70 2.40 14.17
CA ALA A 50 -5.26 3.74 14.15
C ALA A 50 -4.55 4.67 15.13
N ASP A 51 -4.48 5.96 14.80
CA ASP A 51 -3.95 7.03 15.67
C ASP A 51 -5.03 7.75 16.49
N ASP A 52 -6.32 7.49 16.22
CA ASP A 52 -7.42 8.14 16.91
C ASP A 52 -8.51 7.14 17.27
N ALA A 53 -9.07 7.31 18.46
CA ALA A 53 -10.14 6.46 18.98
C ALA A 53 -11.43 6.51 18.16
N ILE A 54 -11.65 7.56 17.35
CA ILE A 54 -12.80 7.69 16.46
C ILE A 54 -12.96 6.49 15.53
N PHE A 55 -11.84 5.87 15.11
CA PHE A 55 -11.87 4.69 14.24
C PHE A 55 -12.44 3.46 14.93
N ILE A 56 -12.32 3.36 16.26
CA ILE A 56 -12.93 2.29 17.04
C ILE A 56 -14.45 2.36 16.93
N ASP A 57 -15.01 3.56 17.12
CA ASP A 57 -16.46 3.76 17.05
C ASP A 57 -17.00 3.56 15.63
N ILE A 58 -16.30 4.09 14.63
CA ILE A 58 -16.68 3.96 13.22
C ILE A 58 -16.69 2.48 12.78
N LEU A 59 -15.73 1.69 13.21
CA LEU A 59 -15.53 0.31 12.75
C LEU A 59 -16.17 -0.74 13.65
N LYS A 60 -16.71 -0.34 14.81
CA LYS A 60 -17.41 -1.23 15.76
C LYS A 60 -18.45 -2.17 15.11
N PRO A 61 -19.27 -1.72 14.12
CA PRO A 61 -20.25 -2.61 13.48
C PRO A 61 -19.64 -3.74 12.65
N LEU A 62 -18.35 -3.68 12.30
CA LEU A 62 -17.66 -4.69 11.51
C LEU A 62 -16.99 -5.78 12.35
N ASP A 63 -16.99 -5.63 13.69
CA ASP A 63 -16.42 -6.59 14.66
C ASP A 63 -14.98 -7.01 14.33
N ILE A 64 -14.14 -6.03 14.00
CA ILE A 64 -12.72 -6.23 13.68
C ILE A 64 -11.84 -5.64 14.77
N LYS A 65 -10.62 -6.17 14.88
CA LYS A 65 -9.63 -5.68 15.84
C LYS A 65 -9.09 -4.31 15.42
N VAL A 66 -9.11 -3.36 16.35
CA VAL A 66 -8.52 -2.03 16.18
C VAL A 66 -7.44 -1.84 17.24
N PHE A 67 -6.19 -1.65 16.80
CA PHE A 67 -5.10 -1.20 17.65
C PHE A 67 -5.08 0.32 17.64
N HIS A 68 -5.19 0.93 18.81
CA HIS A 68 -5.02 2.37 18.96
C HIS A 68 -3.58 2.66 19.40
N THR A 69 -2.84 3.41 18.56
CA THR A 69 -1.46 3.81 18.81
C THR A 69 -1.40 5.32 18.97
N THR A 70 -0.74 5.80 20.04
CA THR A 70 -0.55 7.23 20.29
C THR A 70 0.75 7.78 19.70
N GLU A 71 1.58 6.90 19.14
CA GLU A 71 2.84 7.24 18.52
C GLU A 71 2.64 7.88 17.14
N ASN A 72 3.48 8.86 16.82
CA ASN A 72 3.52 9.44 15.49
C ASN A 72 4.39 8.58 14.57
N PHE A 73 3.83 8.17 13.46
CA PHE A 73 4.53 7.43 12.41
C PHE A 73 4.57 8.23 11.13
N GLU A 74 5.71 8.26 10.47
CA GLU A 74 5.90 8.99 9.22
C GLU A 74 5.17 8.34 8.04
N CYS A 75 5.10 7.00 8.00
CA CYS A 75 4.45 6.26 6.92
C CYS A 75 3.52 5.15 7.43
N GLY A 76 2.74 4.57 6.48
CA GLY A 76 1.81 3.48 6.78
C GLY A 76 2.51 2.22 7.24
N SER A 77 3.67 1.89 6.66
CA SER A 77 4.44 0.70 7.02
C SER A 77 5.03 0.80 8.43
N ASP A 78 5.50 1.97 8.87
CA ASP A 78 5.95 2.17 10.25
C ASP A 78 4.80 1.95 11.24
N ARG A 79 3.61 2.45 10.92
CA ARG A 79 2.41 2.28 11.77
C ARG A 79 2.03 0.81 11.93
N ILE A 80 1.94 0.05 10.85
CA ILE A 80 1.58 -1.38 10.96
C ILE A 80 2.70 -2.22 11.55
N ALA A 81 3.97 -1.81 11.41
CA ALA A 81 5.10 -2.49 12.01
C ALA A 81 5.05 -2.46 13.55
N SER A 82 4.45 -1.41 14.16
CA SER A 82 4.30 -1.31 15.62
C SER A 82 3.49 -2.46 16.22
N VAL A 83 2.64 -3.11 15.43
CA VAL A 83 1.81 -4.25 15.86
C VAL A 83 2.26 -5.59 15.26
N ALA A 84 3.28 -5.60 14.41
CA ALA A 84 3.76 -6.83 13.74
C ALA A 84 4.20 -7.92 14.73
N GLN A 85 4.66 -7.54 15.92
CA GLN A 85 5.02 -8.48 16.99
C GLN A 85 3.87 -9.38 17.45
N PHE A 86 2.62 -8.97 17.27
CA PHE A 86 1.43 -9.76 17.62
C PHE A 86 1.06 -10.78 16.53
N TYR A 87 1.75 -10.77 15.40
CA TYR A 87 1.47 -11.57 14.20
C TYR A 87 2.69 -12.37 13.73
N GLN A 88 3.55 -12.80 14.66
CA GLN A 88 4.74 -13.59 14.32
C GLN A 88 4.40 -14.99 13.78
N ASP A 89 3.20 -15.47 14.04
CA ASP A 89 2.67 -16.74 13.54
C ASP A 89 2.02 -16.60 12.14
N ALA A 90 1.92 -15.38 11.61
CA ALA A 90 1.48 -15.16 10.24
C ALA A 90 2.59 -15.49 9.23
N ASP A 91 2.20 -16.04 8.08
CA ASP A 91 3.12 -16.23 6.95
C ASP A 91 3.33 -14.92 6.19
N ILE A 92 2.24 -14.13 6.03
CA ILE A 92 2.23 -12.88 5.26
C ILE A 92 1.40 -11.82 6.01
N LEU A 93 1.96 -10.61 6.11
CA LEU A 93 1.28 -9.39 6.53
C LEU A 93 1.07 -8.51 5.30
N ILE A 94 -0.15 -8.07 5.03
CA ILE A 94 -0.47 -7.21 3.89
C ILE A 94 -0.89 -5.83 4.39
N ASN A 95 -0.15 -4.79 3.96
CA ASN A 95 -0.50 -3.38 4.17
C ASN A 95 -1.54 -2.98 3.12
N VAL A 96 -2.79 -2.90 3.51
CA VAL A 96 -3.87 -2.36 2.69
C VAL A 96 -4.13 -0.93 3.13
N GLN A 97 -3.95 0.05 2.24
CA GLN A 97 -4.16 1.45 2.59
C GLN A 97 -5.62 1.75 2.92
N GLY A 98 -5.85 2.49 4.01
CA GLY A 98 -7.20 2.81 4.50
C GLY A 98 -8.05 3.67 3.54
N ASP A 99 -7.40 4.29 2.55
CA ASP A 99 -8.00 5.14 1.52
C ASP A 99 -8.19 4.45 0.15
N GLU A 100 -8.10 3.11 0.11
CA GLU A 100 -8.27 2.29 -1.09
C GLU A 100 -9.60 1.49 -1.05
N PRO A 101 -10.78 2.15 -1.05
CA PRO A 101 -12.06 1.45 -0.90
C PRO A 101 -12.42 0.53 -2.07
N PHE A 102 -11.72 0.66 -3.19
CA PHE A 102 -11.95 -0.13 -4.42
C PHE A 102 -10.81 -1.10 -4.73
N ILE A 103 -9.90 -1.35 -3.77
CA ILE A 103 -8.85 -2.35 -3.96
C ILE A 103 -9.45 -3.70 -4.35
N LYS A 104 -8.84 -4.38 -5.31
CA LYS A 104 -9.36 -5.62 -5.88
C LYS A 104 -8.77 -6.85 -5.22
N LYS A 105 -9.58 -7.91 -5.12
CA LYS A 105 -9.17 -9.22 -4.62
C LYS A 105 -7.95 -9.76 -5.38
N ASP A 106 -7.94 -9.60 -6.70
CA ASP A 106 -6.87 -10.12 -7.56
C ASP A 106 -5.52 -9.48 -7.25
N PHE A 107 -5.48 -8.21 -6.78
CA PHE A 107 -4.25 -7.56 -6.34
C PHE A 107 -3.68 -8.26 -5.11
N ILE A 108 -4.53 -8.58 -4.15
CA ILE A 108 -4.16 -9.28 -2.93
C ILE A 108 -3.67 -10.69 -3.23
N VAL A 109 -4.39 -11.42 -4.09
CA VAL A 109 -3.99 -12.77 -4.52
C VAL A 109 -2.65 -12.74 -5.25
N THR A 110 -2.42 -11.76 -6.13
CA THR A 110 -1.15 -11.57 -6.84
C THR A 110 0.02 -11.32 -5.88
N LEU A 111 -0.20 -10.53 -4.82
CA LEU A 111 0.81 -10.33 -3.77
C LEU A 111 1.09 -11.62 -3.00
N ILE A 112 0.06 -12.35 -2.59
CA ILE A 112 0.19 -13.63 -1.88
C ILE A 112 0.97 -14.63 -2.73
N ASP A 113 0.68 -14.69 -4.02
CA ASP A 113 1.34 -15.60 -4.97
C ASP A 113 2.85 -15.33 -5.12
N SER A 114 3.29 -14.10 -4.88
CA SER A 114 4.72 -13.76 -4.88
C SER A 114 5.52 -14.55 -3.84
N PHE A 115 4.89 -14.95 -2.74
CA PHE A 115 5.52 -15.69 -1.64
C PHE A 115 5.59 -17.20 -1.87
N LYS A 116 5.10 -17.71 -3.02
CA LYS A 116 5.40 -19.08 -3.49
C LYS A 116 6.89 -19.26 -3.73
N ASP A 117 7.60 -18.18 -4.11
CA ASP A 117 9.05 -18.10 -4.05
C ASP A 117 9.49 -17.81 -2.61
N THR A 118 10.05 -18.81 -1.94
CA THR A 118 10.46 -18.71 -0.52
C THR A 118 11.54 -17.67 -0.25
N ALA A 119 12.27 -17.21 -1.28
CA ALA A 119 13.26 -16.14 -1.20
C ALA A 119 12.61 -14.75 -1.08
N VAL A 120 11.33 -14.60 -1.41
CA VAL A 120 10.61 -13.34 -1.28
C VAL A 120 10.29 -13.07 0.18
N SER A 121 10.68 -11.91 0.66
CA SER A 121 10.34 -11.40 2.00
C SER A 121 9.49 -10.13 1.97
N VAL A 122 9.53 -9.40 0.85
CA VAL A 122 8.73 -8.20 0.59
C VAL A 122 8.23 -8.24 -0.85
N ALA A 123 6.96 -7.96 -1.06
CA ALA A 123 6.35 -7.81 -2.37
C ALA A 123 5.51 -6.54 -2.47
N SER A 124 5.40 -6.00 -3.67
CA SER A 124 4.53 -4.87 -3.98
C SER A 124 4.00 -4.99 -5.41
N LEU A 125 3.18 -4.05 -5.83
CA LEU A 125 2.54 -4.07 -7.13
C LEU A 125 3.11 -2.99 -8.05
N MET A 126 3.09 -3.28 -9.35
CA MET A 126 3.39 -2.32 -10.39
C MET A 126 2.34 -2.40 -11.51
N HIS A 127 2.14 -1.27 -12.17
CA HIS A 127 1.25 -1.15 -13.32
C HIS A 127 1.99 -0.49 -14.48
N LYS A 128 1.74 -0.92 -15.71
CA LYS A 128 2.30 -0.28 -16.89
C LYS A 128 1.79 1.16 -16.97
N LEU A 129 2.70 2.11 -17.18
CA LEU A 129 2.41 3.53 -17.29
C LEU A 129 2.19 3.90 -18.76
N ASP A 130 1.17 4.72 -19.03
CA ASP A 130 0.99 5.31 -20.33
C ASP A 130 2.09 6.36 -20.59
N GLU A 131 2.55 6.47 -21.83
CA GLU A 131 3.65 7.37 -22.19
C GLU A 131 3.38 8.85 -21.84
N ASN A 132 2.12 9.28 -21.89
CA ASN A 132 1.70 10.64 -21.53
C ASN A 132 1.67 10.89 -20.01
N GLU A 133 1.80 9.87 -19.19
CA GLU A 133 1.80 9.96 -17.73
C GLU A 133 3.18 9.84 -17.10
N VAL A 134 4.21 9.51 -17.89
CA VAL A 134 5.56 9.22 -17.37
C VAL A 134 6.18 10.42 -16.66
N ASP A 135 5.89 11.64 -17.11
CA ASP A 135 6.41 12.88 -16.50
C ASP A 135 5.66 13.30 -15.21
N ASN A 136 4.58 12.61 -14.86
CA ASN A 136 3.82 12.92 -13.65
C ASN A 136 4.62 12.53 -12.40
N GLN A 137 5.09 13.52 -11.64
CA GLN A 137 5.87 13.33 -10.41
C GLN A 137 5.06 12.73 -9.25
N ASN A 138 3.73 12.75 -9.32
CA ASN A 138 2.89 12.08 -8.33
C ASN A 138 2.90 10.56 -8.49
N PHE A 139 3.25 10.06 -9.67
CA PHE A 139 3.41 8.65 -9.94
C PHE A 139 4.86 8.24 -9.67
N VAL A 140 5.03 7.34 -8.74
CA VAL A 140 6.33 6.74 -8.44
C VAL A 140 6.65 5.72 -9.53
N LYS A 141 7.74 5.95 -10.27
CA LYS A 141 8.24 4.97 -11.25
C LYS A 141 9.07 3.92 -10.54
N VAL A 142 9.03 2.70 -11.06
CA VAL A 142 9.88 1.60 -10.58
C VAL A 142 10.59 0.94 -11.76
N VAL A 143 11.88 0.69 -11.61
CA VAL A 143 12.67 -0.15 -12.52
C VAL A 143 12.95 -1.49 -11.84
N VAL A 144 12.84 -2.56 -12.61
CA VAL A 144 12.98 -3.93 -12.11
C VAL A 144 14.04 -4.70 -12.88
N ASN A 145 14.59 -5.75 -12.28
CA ASN A 145 15.44 -6.72 -12.95
C ASN A 145 14.59 -7.81 -13.66
N GLU A 146 15.26 -8.77 -14.31
CA GLU A 146 14.62 -9.88 -15.03
C GLU A 146 13.72 -10.78 -14.14
N LYS A 147 13.92 -10.76 -12.83
CA LYS A 147 13.09 -11.48 -11.85
C LYS A 147 11.97 -10.64 -11.30
N ASN A 148 11.78 -9.42 -11.82
CA ASN A 148 10.88 -8.42 -11.28
C ASN A 148 11.22 -7.99 -9.84
N ASP A 149 12.48 -8.10 -9.38
CA ASP A 149 12.88 -7.45 -8.14
C ASP A 149 13.18 -5.98 -8.43
N ALA A 150 12.66 -5.08 -7.60
CA ALA A 150 12.87 -3.65 -7.74
C ALA A 150 14.35 -3.28 -7.61
N LEU A 151 14.83 -2.44 -8.53
CA LEU A 151 16.18 -1.87 -8.52
C LEU A 151 16.18 -0.46 -7.94
N LEU A 152 15.15 0.34 -8.27
CA LEU A 152 15.00 1.71 -7.79
C LEU A 152 13.55 2.16 -7.96
N PHE A 153 13.09 2.99 -7.03
CA PHE A 153 11.86 3.78 -7.12
C PHE A 153 12.22 5.26 -7.22
N SER A 154 11.52 6.02 -8.05
CA SER A 154 11.72 7.47 -8.15
C SER A 154 10.48 8.19 -8.67
N ARG A 155 10.30 9.44 -8.23
CA ARG A 155 9.34 10.37 -8.83
C ARG A 155 9.84 10.95 -10.16
N SER A 156 11.16 10.93 -10.38
CA SER A 156 11.77 11.24 -11.67
C SER A 156 11.45 10.17 -12.71
N VAL A 157 11.61 10.51 -13.98
CA VAL A 157 11.48 9.54 -15.09
C VAL A 157 12.68 8.60 -15.09
N ILE A 158 12.45 7.36 -14.75
CA ILE A 158 13.43 6.27 -14.78
C ILE A 158 12.86 5.05 -15.51
N PRO A 159 13.69 4.34 -16.36
CA PRO A 159 15.04 4.70 -16.77
C PRO A 159 15.05 5.86 -17.77
N PHE A 160 16.22 6.51 -17.94
CA PHE A 160 16.37 7.53 -18.97
C PHE A 160 16.38 6.89 -20.37
N HIS A 161 15.46 7.30 -21.22
CA HIS A 161 15.30 6.77 -22.59
C HIS A 161 16.28 7.41 -23.56
N ARG A 162 17.54 6.98 -23.56
CA ARG A 162 18.59 7.51 -24.44
C ARG A 162 18.49 6.98 -25.89
N ASN A 163 18.24 5.66 -26.04
CA ASN A 163 18.16 5.02 -27.36
C ASN A 163 16.70 5.04 -27.85
N LYS A 164 16.37 6.02 -28.67
CA LYS A 164 15.00 6.21 -29.22
C LYS A 164 14.55 5.12 -30.20
N ASN A 165 15.48 4.26 -30.66
CA ASN A 165 15.17 3.12 -31.53
C ASN A 165 14.79 1.85 -30.73
N TYR A 166 14.83 1.90 -29.41
CA TYR A 166 14.46 0.80 -28.52
C TYR A 166 13.22 1.18 -27.74
N THR A 167 12.23 0.30 -27.71
CA THR A 167 11.00 0.49 -26.92
C THR A 167 11.05 -0.35 -25.66
N PHE A 168 10.56 0.19 -24.55
CA PHE A 168 10.40 -0.51 -23.28
C PHE A 168 9.21 0.09 -22.52
N ASP A 169 8.72 -0.65 -21.52
CA ASP A 169 7.61 -0.20 -20.71
C ASP A 169 8.10 0.53 -19.46
N TYR A 170 7.47 1.67 -19.16
CA TYR A 170 7.57 2.30 -17.86
C TYR A 170 6.56 1.68 -16.91
N TYR A 171 6.94 1.55 -15.63
CA TYR A 171 6.06 1.02 -14.60
C TYR A 171 5.85 2.01 -13.48
N ARG A 172 4.58 2.16 -13.07
CA ARG A 172 4.18 2.87 -11.86
C ARG A 172 4.12 1.89 -10.71
N HIS A 173 4.73 2.23 -9.60
CA HIS A 173 4.58 1.55 -8.33
C HIS A 173 3.18 1.80 -7.74
N ILE A 174 2.55 0.77 -7.21
CA ILE A 174 1.28 0.82 -6.49
C ILE A 174 1.56 0.46 -5.03
N GLY A 175 1.25 1.39 -4.12
CA GLY A 175 1.66 1.39 -2.71
C GLY A 175 0.92 0.37 -1.81
N VAL A 176 0.66 -0.83 -2.33
CA VAL A 176 0.17 -1.97 -1.55
C VAL A 176 1.31 -2.95 -1.37
N TYR A 177 1.58 -3.35 -0.14
CA TYR A 177 2.73 -4.18 0.18
C TYR A 177 2.32 -5.46 0.91
N ALA A 178 3.11 -6.49 0.68
CA ALA A 178 3.05 -7.72 1.46
C ALA A 178 4.45 -8.03 2.03
N PHE A 179 4.49 -8.51 3.28
CA PHE A 179 5.72 -8.73 4.02
C PHE A 179 5.70 -10.08 4.72
N LYS A 180 6.86 -10.73 4.83
CA LYS A 180 7.09 -11.65 5.95
C LYS A 180 7.14 -10.83 7.26
N PRO A 181 6.59 -11.31 8.39
CA PRO A 181 6.61 -10.56 9.64
C PRO A 181 8.00 -10.07 10.04
N SER A 182 9.03 -10.88 9.82
CA SER A 182 10.43 -10.52 10.11
C SER A 182 10.94 -9.34 9.27
N ALA A 183 10.51 -9.23 8.00
CA ALA A 183 10.91 -8.11 7.14
C ALA A 183 10.25 -6.79 7.58
N LEU A 184 8.97 -6.84 8.00
CA LEU A 184 8.27 -5.66 8.51
C LEU A 184 8.83 -5.23 9.87
N GLN A 185 9.21 -6.17 10.75
CA GLN A 185 9.88 -5.86 12.01
C GLN A 185 11.25 -5.22 11.77
N ALA A 186 12.04 -5.75 10.83
CA ALA A 186 13.34 -5.17 10.49
C ALA A 186 13.19 -3.73 9.97
N PHE A 187 12.19 -3.47 9.13
CA PHE A 187 11.89 -2.14 8.61
C PHE A 187 11.74 -1.09 9.71
N SER A 188 11.01 -1.39 10.77
CA SER A 188 10.81 -0.44 11.90
C SER A 188 12.07 -0.20 12.74
N GLN A 189 13.12 -1.00 12.57
CA GLN A 189 14.39 -0.84 13.30
C GLN A 189 15.39 0.02 12.53
N TRP A 190 15.17 0.26 11.23
CA TRP A 190 16.09 1.03 10.41
C TRP A 190 15.78 2.53 10.50
N ASN A 191 16.85 3.31 10.50
CA ASN A 191 16.75 4.75 10.31
C ASN A 191 16.25 5.07 8.89
N TYR A 192 15.63 6.23 8.72
CA TYR A 192 15.30 6.75 7.40
C TYR A 192 16.55 6.89 6.54
N GLY A 193 16.45 6.32 5.34
CA GLY A 193 17.55 6.39 4.37
C GLY A 193 17.59 7.72 3.62
N VAL A 194 18.70 7.99 2.95
CA VAL A 194 18.89 9.22 2.18
C VAL A 194 17.91 9.29 1.01
N LEU A 195 17.71 8.18 0.30
CA LEU A 195 16.80 8.13 -0.85
C LEU A 195 15.33 8.21 -0.40
N GLU A 196 14.97 7.51 0.70
CA GLU A 196 13.64 7.61 1.28
C GLU A 196 13.28 9.05 1.64
N MET A 197 14.20 9.75 2.32
CA MET A 197 14.00 11.15 2.72
C MET A 197 13.89 12.09 1.52
N ALA A 198 14.69 11.87 0.47
CA ALA A 198 14.72 12.72 -0.71
C ALA A 198 13.46 12.54 -1.59
N GLU A 199 13.04 11.30 -1.81
CA GLU A 199 11.93 10.95 -2.72
C GLU A 199 10.57 10.85 -2.00
N GLN A 200 10.56 10.75 -0.67
CA GLN A 200 9.37 10.49 0.15
C GLN A 200 8.65 9.20 -0.30
N ILE A 201 9.46 8.12 -0.41
CA ILE A 201 9.02 6.79 -0.84
C ILE A 201 9.54 5.76 0.16
N GLU A 202 8.67 5.21 1.00
CA GLU A 202 9.03 4.25 2.07
C GLU A 202 9.71 2.97 1.55
N ALA A 203 9.36 2.53 0.33
CA ALA A 203 9.96 1.36 -0.30
C ALA A 203 11.48 1.46 -0.47
N LEU A 204 12.01 2.68 -0.57
CA LEU A 204 13.46 2.91 -0.70
C LEU A 204 14.23 2.48 0.55
N ARG A 205 13.63 2.52 1.75
CA ARG A 205 14.27 2.04 2.98
C ARG A 205 14.64 0.56 2.88
N PHE A 206 13.80 -0.28 2.25
CA PHE A 206 14.16 -1.68 1.99
C PHE A 206 15.35 -1.78 1.04
N ILE A 207 15.32 -1.03 -0.07
CA ILE A 207 16.39 -1.05 -1.08
C ILE A 207 17.73 -0.59 -0.46
N GLU A 208 17.71 0.51 0.32
CA GLU A 208 18.90 1.05 1.00
C GLU A 208 19.48 0.08 2.03
N ASN A 209 18.65 -0.82 2.59
CA ASN A 209 19.08 -1.88 3.51
C ASN A 209 19.32 -3.25 2.82
N GLY A 210 19.38 -3.27 1.47
CA GLY A 210 19.71 -4.48 0.70
C GLY A 210 18.59 -5.52 0.62
N ILE A 211 17.37 -5.18 1.01
CA ILE A 211 16.22 -6.07 0.90
C ILE A 211 15.55 -5.89 -0.45
N LYS A 212 15.35 -7.00 -1.14
CA LYS A 212 14.65 -7.02 -2.42
C LYS A 212 13.15 -6.91 -2.23
N ILE A 213 12.52 -6.12 -3.10
CA ILE A 213 11.06 -6.05 -3.21
C ILE A 213 10.66 -6.72 -4.52
N ARG A 214 9.90 -7.81 -4.46
CA ARG A 214 9.31 -8.45 -5.63
C ARG A 214 8.15 -7.59 -6.14
N MET A 215 8.23 -7.16 -7.40
CA MET A 215 7.19 -6.38 -8.05
C MET A 215 6.30 -7.28 -8.89
N SER A 216 5.00 -7.26 -8.63
CA SER A 216 4.02 -8.03 -9.41
C SER A 216 3.18 -7.11 -10.28
N LEU A 217 3.09 -7.46 -11.57
CA LEU A 217 2.35 -6.66 -12.55
C LEU A 217 0.85 -6.86 -12.38
N ILE A 218 0.11 -5.74 -12.37
CA ILE A 218 -1.35 -5.71 -12.44
C ILE A 218 -1.78 -5.03 -13.74
N ASN A 219 -2.95 -5.43 -14.27
CA ASN A 219 -3.43 -4.97 -15.58
C ASN A 219 -4.41 -3.80 -15.50
N GLU A 220 -4.77 -3.36 -14.31
CA GLU A 220 -5.73 -2.28 -14.09
C GLU A 220 -5.38 -1.51 -12.81
N LEU A 221 -5.89 -0.28 -12.71
CA LEU A 221 -5.74 0.56 -11.54
C LEU A 221 -7.05 0.62 -10.74
N THR A 222 -6.93 0.86 -9.45
CA THR A 222 -8.07 1.20 -8.58
C THR A 222 -8.08 2.70 -8.30
N LEU A 223 -9.22 3.20 -7.85
CA LEU A 223 -9.39 4.57 -7.47
C LEU A 223 -9.11 4.74 -5.97
N GLY A 224 -7.89 5.14 -5.61
CA GLY A 224 -7.55 5.60 -4.26
C GLY A 224 -8.06 7.02 -4.01
N ILE A 225 -8.30 7.37 -2.74
CA ILE A 225 -8.81 8.69 -2.34
C ILE A 225 -7.70 9.49 -1.69
N ASP A 226 -7.03 10.35 -2.46
CA ASP A 226 -5.95 11.22 -1.99
C ASP A 226 -6.33 12.69 -1.88
N THR A 227 -7.32 13.10 -2.64
CA THR A 227 -7.79 14.48 -2.73
C THR A 227 -9.32 14.55 -2.65
N PRO A 228 -9.91 15.75 -2.37
CA PRO A 228 -11.36 15.93 -2.45
C PRO A 228 -11.94 15.58 -3.84
N LYS A 229 -11.18 15.80 -4.91
CA LYS A 229 -11.59 15.44 -6.27
C LYS A 229 -11.71 13.92 -6.45
N ASP A 230 -10.78 13.17 -5.86
CA ASP A 230 -10.84 11.70 -5.91
C ASP A 230 -12.05 11.18 -5.14
N LEU A 231 -12.41 11.81 -4.01
CA LEU A 231 -13.61 11.46 -3.27
C LEU A 231 -14.88 11.68 -4.09
N GLU A 232 -14.98 12.77 -4.84
CA GLU A 232 -16.11 13.01 -5.74
C GLU A 232 -16.20 11.98 -6.87
N LEU A 233 -15.05 11.60 -7.44
CA LEU A 233 -14.98 10.52 -8.44
C LEU A 233 -15.38 9.18 -7.82
N ALA A 234 -14.91 8.89 -6.61
CA ALA A 234 -15.24 7.69 -5.85
C ALA A 234 -16.73 7.58 -5.56
N ARG A 235 -17.39 8.68 -5.19
CA ARG A 235 -18.85 8.73 -4.97
C ARG A 235 -19.64 8.39 -6.23
N LYS A 236 -19.22 8.95 -7.38
CA LYS A 236 -19.84 8.65 -8.69
C LYS A 236 -19.64 7.18 -9.08
N TYR A 237 -18.42 6.67 -8.90
CA TYR A 237 -18.10 5.28 -9.19
C TYR A 237 -18.94 4.34 -8.32
N PHE A 238 -19.05 4.62 -7.03
CA PHE A 238 -19.80 3.80 -6.06
C PHE A 238 -21.31 3.77 -6.37
N SER A 239 -21.87 4.86 -6.93
CA SER A 239 -23.29 4.93 -7.30
C SER A 239 -23.61 4.10 -8.56
N ASN A 240 -22.60 3.65 -9.31
CA ASN A 240 -22.74 2.87 -10.53
C ASN A 240 -22.43 1.37 -10.33
N LEU A 241 -22.06 0.97 -9.10
CA LEU A 241 -21.86 -0.43 -8.70
C LEU A 241 -23.16 -1.05 -8.20
#